data_48be492034ef4c87a86f92acb8083aa1
#
_entry.id   48be492034ef4c87a86f92acb8083aa1
#
_cell.length_a   1.000
_cell.length_b   1.000
_cell.length_c   1.000
_cell.angle_alpha   90.00
_cell.angle_beta   90.00
_cell.angle_gamma   90.00
#
_symmetry.space_group_name_H-M   'P 1'
#
loop_
_entity.id
_entity.type
_entity.pdbx_description
1 polymer ?
#
loop_
_entity_poly.entity_id
_entity_poly.type
_entity_poly.pdbx_seq_one_letter_code
_entity_poly.pdbx_strand_id
1 'polypeptide(L)'
;ISTLMVSVLCMMMPVGTEAQVPTAFVSKGATDIQAQPHSVTQTNSGAQLAAIDPMVRSITMDDGLPSNAVRSVVQGSKGYMWFGTDNGLCRFDGYDVKTYYNPFTTVDQFVSALTACEEGLLVGCNNGAYLFCNATDRFQKLSDKITAPVLNFSLDGDQNVWISTNGQGVFRYNRTTHELHQYPMKNIQGKVKSTLVDANNQVWMLCNHGEASIYHLNKSTDQFEAFPLKGDATMFHGMAMLATPDGNVYVGTWENGLYKLNADGSAEQLISGTLSNAVHHIHQLYCND
;
A
#
# COMPACT_ATOMS: atom_id res chain seq x y z
N ILE A 1 1.60 -12.53 -19.59
CA ILE A 1 2.57 -11.42 -19.59
C ILE A 1 2.01 -10.40 -18.58
N SER A 2 2.54 -10.42 -17.36
CA SER A 2 2.13 -9.48 -16.31
C SER A 2 2.64 -8.09 -16.64
N THR A 3 1.77 -7.11 -16.69
CA THR A 3 2.13 -5.72 -16.94
C THR A 3 2.29 -5.01 -15.60
N LEU A 4 3.51 -4.61 -15.27
CA LEU A 4 3.80 -3.80 -14.08
C LEU A 4 3.25 -2.38 -14.31
N MET A 5 2.19 -2.01 -13.58
CA MET A 5 1.71 -0.63 -13.52
C MET A 5 2.32 0.07 -12.31
N VAL A 6 3.14 1.06 -12.53
CA VAL A 6 3.65 1.95 -11.49
C VAL A 6 2.77 3.20 -11.47
N SER A 7 1.87 3.31 -10.50
CA SER A 7 1.13 4.55 -10.23
C SER A 7 1.98 5.45 -9.36
N VAL A 8 2.48 6.53 -9.93
CA VAL A 8 3.15 7.58 -9.16
C VAL A 8 2.11 8.60 -8.74
N LEU A 9 1.59 8.47 -7.53
CA LEU A 9 0.75 9.51 -6.93
C LEU A 9 1.67 10.54 -6.27
N CYS A 10 1.94 11.64 -6.98
CA CYS A 10 2.68 12.77 -6.43
C CYS A 10 1.72 13.63 -5.60
N MET A 11 1.70 13.47 -4.28
CA MET A 11 1.06 14.46 -3.40
C MET A 11 2.07 15.58 -3.15
N MET A 12 1.91 16.71 -3.83
CA MET A 12 2.54 17.97 -3.43
C MET A 12 1.75 18.57 -2.26
N MET A 13 2.39 18.75 -1.12
CA MET A 13 1.88 19.64 -0.08
C MET A 13 1.97 21.09 -0.60
N PRO A 14 0.89 21.90 -0.52
CA PRO A 14 0.92 23.24 -1.06
C PRO A 14 1.69 24.16 -0.13
N VAL A 15 2.77 24.76 -0.64
CA VAL A 15 3.21 26.09 -0.22
C VAL A 15 2.68 27.03 -1.30
N GLY A 16 1.47 27.54 -1.09
CA GLY A 16 0.84 28.66 -1.78
C GLY A 16 0.84 28.61 -3.32
N THR A 17 -0.38 28.53 -3.88
CA THR A 17 -0.81 28.67 -5.28
C THR A 17 -0.98 27.39 -6.08
N GLU A 18 -2.19 27.23 -6.58
CA GLU A 18 -2.75 26.27 -7.54
C GLU A 18 -1.82 25.17 -8.08
N ALA A 19 -2.05 23.92 -7.62
CA ALA A 19 -1.33 22.74 -8.06
C ALA A 19 -2.09 22.02 -9.19
N GLN A 20 -1.49 21.94 -10.37
CA GLN A 20 -1.87 20.98 -11.40
C GLN A 20 -1.22 19.62 -11.06
N VAL A 21 -2.02 18.56 -11.05
CA VAL A 21 -1.58 17.17 -10.83
C VAL A 21 -1.15 16.58 -12.18
N PRO A 22 0.12 16.21 -12.37
CA PRO A 22 0.52 15.45 -13.55
C PRO A 22 0.28 13.96 -13.31
N THR A 23 -0.58 13.36 -14.11
CA THR A 23 -0.76 11.89 -14.16
C THR A 23 0.22 11.32 -15.17
N ALA A 24 1.24 10.60 -14.70
CA ALA A 24 2.13 9.85 -15.58
C ALA A 24 1.74 8.36 -15.56
N PHE A 25 1.31 7.83 -16.68
CA PHE A 25 1.11 6.40 -16.90
C PHE A 25 2.30 5.84 -17.67
N VAL A 26 2.94 4.79 -17.14
CA VAL A 26 3.94 4.03 -17.88
C VAL A 26 3.45 2.60 -18.02
N SER A 27 3.02 2.25 -19.24
CA SER A 27 2.75 0.85 -19.61
C SER A 27 3.82 0.39 -20.60
N LYS A 28 4.67 -0.56 -20.23
CA LYS A 28 5.46 -1.34 -21.19
C LYS A 28 5.86 -2.70 -20.61
N GLY A 29 5.72 -3.72 -21.46
CA GLY A 29 6.27 -5.04 -21.23
C GLY A 29 7.80 -5.00 -21.14
N ALA A 30 8.36 -5.91 -20.35
CA ALA A 30 9.77 -5.97 -19.98
C ALA A 30 10.66 -6.40 -21.16
N THR A 31 10.92 -5.50 -22.10
CA THR A 31 12.10 -5.44 -22.96
C THR A 31 12.08 -4.10 -23.67
N ASP A 32 13.17 -3.33 -23.53
CA ASP A 32 13.44 -2.05 -24.15
C ASP A 32 12.73 -0.80 -23.58
N ILE A 33 13.27 -0.29 -22.47
CA ILE A 33 13.03 1.10 -22.06
C ILE A 33 14.16 1.96 -22.67
N GLN A 34 13.97 2.43 -23.89
CA GLN A 34 14.68 3.59 -24.38
C GLN A 34 13.79 4.82 -24.15
N ALA A 35 14.20 5.68 -23.23
CA ALA A 35 13.56 6.97 -23.00
C ALA A 35 13.82 7.88 -24.20
N GLN A 36 12.77 8.21 -24.94
CA GLN A 36 12.81 9.30 -25.91
C GLN A 36 12.40 10.60 -25.22
N PRO A 37 13.15 11.70 -25.36
CA PRO A 37 12.77 12.98 -24.80
C PRO A 37 11.66 13.59 -25.64
N HIS A 38 10.45 13.71 -25.08
CA HIS A 38 9.42 14.55 -25.67
C HIS A 38 9.69 16.01 -25.31
N SER A 39 10.08 16.80 -26.33
CA SER A 39 10.13 18.24 -26.25
C SER A 39 8.72 18.81 -26.08
N VAL A 40 8.49 19.43 -24.92
CA VAL A 40 7.26 20.23 -24.69
C VAL A 40 7.50 21.58 -25.34
N THR A 41 6.93 21.79 -26.51
CA THR A 41 6.82 23.11 -27.10
C THR A 41 5.61 23.81 -26.47
N GLN A 42 5.85 24.85 -25.68
CA GLN A 42 4.79 25.77 -25.25
C GLN A 42 4.24 26.53 -26.46
N THR A 43 3.04 26.24 -26.87
CA THR A 43 2.24 27.14 -27.71
C THR A 43 1.09 27.66 -26.86
N ASN A 44 1.16 28.97 -26.57
CA ASN A 44 0.04 29.72 -26.05
C ASN A 44 -1.07 29.76 -27.11
N SER A 45 -2.12 29.01 -26.92
CA SER A 45 -3.42 29.29 -27.52
C SER A 45 -4.48 28.46 -26.78
N GLY A 46 -5.53 29.15 -26.33
CA GLY A 46 -6.75 28.75 -25.67
C GLY A 46 -6.92 27.25 -25.37
N ALA A 47 -6.75 26.88 -24.09
CA ALA A 47 -6.97 25.54 -23.65
C ALA A 47 -8.40 25.10 -23.91
N GLN A 48 -8.61 24.40 -25.01
CA GLN A 48 -9.65 23.39 -25.08
C GLN A 48 -9.25 22.34 -24.06
N LEU A 49 -9.98 22.28 -22.94
CA LEU A 49 -9.93 21.14 -22.03
C LEU A 49 -10.10 19.90 -22.90
N ALA A 50 -9.03 19.11 -23.03
CA ALA A 50 -9.09 17.82 -23.70
C ALA A 50 -10.29 17.10 -23.11
N ALA A 51 -11.15 16.56 -23.98
CA ALA A 51 -12.32 15.82 -23.57
C ALA A 51 -11.87 14.80 -22.51
N ILE A 52 -12.36 14.95 -21.29
CA ILE A 52 -12.15 13.99 -20.20
C ILE A 52 -12.64 12.67 -20.77
N ASP A 53 -11.79 11.65 -20.75
CA ASP A 53 -12.16 10.31 -21.17
C ASP A 53 -13.51 9.98 -20.49
N PRO A 54 -14.57 9.71 -21.25
CA PRO A 54 -15.90 9.46 -20.68
C PRO A 54 -15.95 8.23 -19.77
N MET A 55 -14.85 7.45 -19.71
CA MET A 55 -14.67 6.32 -18.82
C MET A 55 -14.19 6.70 -17.40
N VAL A 56 -13.75 7.93 -17.16
CA VAL A 56 -13.31 8.37 -15.82
C VAL A 56 -14.50 8.93 -15.05
N ARG A 57 -14.83 8.28 -13.94
CA ARG A 57 -15.83 8.74 -12.97
C ARG A 57 -15.17 9.09 -11.65
N SER A 58 -15.41 10.27 -11.12
CA SER A 58 -15.06 10.65 -9.76
C SER A 58 -16.17 10.22 -8.81
N ILE A 59 -15.80 9.69 -7.63
CA ILE A 59 -16.70 9.38 -6.54
C ILE A 59 -16.32 10.27 -5.37
N THR A 60 -17.26 11.08 -4.91
CA THR A 60 -17.04 12.12 -3.89
C THR A 60 -18.10 12.04 -2.78
N MET A 61 -18.07 12.97 -1.83
CA MET A 61 -19.10 13.11 -0.81
C MET A 61 -20.47 13.40 -1.42
N ASP A 62 -20.54 14.03 -2.58
CA ASP A 62 -21.80 14.28 -3.31
C ASP A 62 -22.42 12.97 -3.84
N ASP A 63 -21.59 11.93 -4.04
CA ASP A 63 -22.02 10.58 -4.42
C ASP A 63 -22.27 9.66 -3.20
N GLY A 64 -22.13 10.19 -1.97
CA GLY A 64 -22.42 9.47 -0.72
C GLY A 64 -21.19 8.96 0.05
N LEU A 65 -19.96 9.31 -0.33
CA LEU A 65 -18.81 9.05 0.52
C LEU A 65 -18.92 9.85 1.83
N PRO A 66 -18.58 9.27 2.99
CA PRO A 66 -18.61 10.01 4.26
C PRO A 66 -17.42 10.97 4.43
N SER A 67 -16.39 10.84 3.58
CA SER A 67 -15.22 11.71 3.50
C SER A 67 -14.54 11.56 2.15
N ASN A 68 -14.07 12.68 1.57
CA ASN A 68 -13.22 12.67 0.37
C ASN A 68 -11.78 12.22 0.67
N ALA A 69 -11.40 12.10 1.95
CA ALA A 69 -10.11 11.57 2.35
C ALA A 69 -10.14 10.02 2.33
N VAL A 70 -9.93 9.45 1.16
CA VAL A 70 -9.82 8.00 0.94
C VAL A 70 -8.38 7.55 1.24
N ARG A 71 -8.24 6.58 2.15
CA ARG A 71 -6.94 6.04 2.60
C ARG A 71 -6.58 4.72 1.96
N SER A 72 -7.58 3.92 1.65
CA SER A 72 -7.38 2.60 1.08
C SER A 72 -8.52 2.25 0.14
N VAL A 73 -8.21 1.54 -0.94
CA VAL A 73 -9.17 1.06 -1.94
C VAL A 73 -8.88 -0.40 -2.22
N VAL A 74 -9.90 -1.23 -2.26
CA VAL A 74 -9.76 -2.64 -2.61
C VAL A 74 -11.01 -3.13 -3.34
N GLN A 75 -10.85 -4.03 -4.30
CA GLN A 75 -11.95 -4.76 -4.88
C GLN A 75 -12.23 -6.00 -4.04
N GLY A 76 -13.47 -6.13 -3.56
CA GLY A 76 -13.91 -7.31 -2.83
C GLY A 76 -14.24 -8.48 -3.75
N SER A 77 -14.36 -9.68 -3.17
CA SER A 77 -14.62 -10.95 -3.89
C SER A 77 -15.91 -10.97 -4.72
N LYS A 78 -16.87 -10.10 -4.42
CA LYS A 78 -18.11 -9.93 -5.18
C LYS A 78 -18.04 -8.85 -6.26
N GLY A 79 -16.86 -8.31 -6.54
CA GLY A 79 -16.62 -7.25 -7.53
C GLY A 79 -16.92 -5.83 -7.06
N TYR A 80 -17.47 -5.65 -5.86
CA TYR A 80 -17.68 -4.32 -5.28
C TYR A 80 -16.35 -3.62 -4.98
N MET A 81 -16.31 -2.31 -5.20
CA MET A 81 -15.21 -1.48 -4.75
C MET A 81 -15.44 -1.04 -3.30
N TRP A 82 -14.40 -1.13 -2.49
CA TRP A 82 -14.42 -0.74 -1.10
C TRP A 82 -13.44 0.37 -0.84
N PHE A 83 -13.87 1.35 -0.06
CA PHE A 83 -13.07 2.53 0.28
C PHE A 83 -12.96 2.65 1.80
N GLY A 84 -11.75 2.67 2.31
CA GLY A 84 -11.45 3.09 3.67
C GLY A 84 -11.25 4.60 3.69
N THR A 85 -12.03 5.28 4.49
CA THR A 85 -11.98 6.75 4.58
C THR A 85 -11.69 7.23 6.00
N ASP A 86 -11.48 8.54 6.16
CA ASP A 86 -11.33 9.14 7.49
C ASP A 86 -12.61 9.02 8.34
N ASN A 87 -13.76 8.68 7.74
CA ASN A 87 -15.05 8.64 8.43
C ASN A 87 -15.89 7.39 8.09
N GLY A 88 -15.27 6.23 7.96
CA GLY A 88 -15.95 4.96 7.79
C GLY A 88 -15.48 4.12 6.60
N LEU A 89 -16.02 2.90 6.55
CA LEU A 89 -15.88 1.94 5.46
C LEU A 89 -17.03 2.13 4.48
N CYS A 90 -16.71 2.24 3.17
CA CYS A 90 -17.72 2.40 2.13
C CYS A 90 -17.65 1.29 1.12
N ARG A 91 -18.80 0.87 0.61
CA ARG A 91 -18.95 -0.04 -0.51
C ARG A 91 -19.61 0.70 -1.67
N PHE A 92 -19.03 0.58 -2.83
CA PHE A 92 -19.59 1.05 -4.09
C PHE A 92 -19.91 -0.13 -5.00
N ASP A 93 -21.13 -0.21 -5.50
CA ASP A 93 -21.63 -1.31 -6.34
C ASP A 93 -21.67 -0.95 -7.84
N GLY A 94 -21.16 0.21 -8.22
CA GLY A 94 -21.22 0.77 -9.56
C GLY A 94 -22.25 1.90 -9.68
N TYR A 95 -23.21 1.99 -8.77
CA TYR A 95 -24.29 2.99 -8.75
C TYR A 95 -24.30 3.77 -7.44
N ASP A 96 -24.42 3.08 -6.31
CA ASP A 96 -24.62 3.66 -5.00
C ASP A 96 -23.43 3.42 -4.07
N VAL A 97 -23.21 4.37 -3.15
CA VAL A 97 -22.24 4.24 -2.04
C VAL A 97 -23.00 3.91 -0.77
N LYS A 98 -22.66 2.77 -0.15
CA LYS A 98 -23.15 2.38 1.18
C LYS A 98 -22.06 2.51 2.21
N THR A 99 -22.29 3.28 3.27
CA THR A 99 -21.35 3.47 4.38
C THR A 99 -21.63 2.51 5.54
N TYR A 100 -20.57 2.00 6.14
CA TYR A 100 -20.58 1.17 7.33
C TYR A 100 -19.69 1.78 8.40
N TYR A 101 -20.22 1.89 9.59
CA TYR A 101 -19.51 2.43 10.76
C TYR A 101 -19.07 1.30 11.68
N ASN A 102 -17.84 1.42 12.20
CA ASN A 102 -17.29 0.45 13.13
C ASN A 102 -18.02 0.57 14.51
N PRO A 103 -18.73 -0.47 14.97
CA PRO A 103 -19.50 -0.41 16.20
C PRO A 103 -18.63 -0.45 17.47
N PHE A 104 -17.34 -0.76 17.36
CA PHE A 104 -16.40 -0.82 18.48
C PHE A 104 -15.79 0.55 18.83
N THR A 105 -16.21 1.60 18.13
CA THR A 105 -15.84 2.98 18.43
C THR A 105 -16.98 3.91 18.07
N THR A 106 -17.17 4.96 18.88
CA THR A 106 -18.18 5.99 18.63
C THR A 106 -17.56 7.32 18.22
N VAL A 107 -16.26 7.45 18.35
CA VAL A 107 -15.55 8.73 18.19
C VAL A 107 -14.68 8.74 16.94
N ASP A 108 -14.09 7.61 16.59
CA ASP A 108 -13.11 7.52 15.50
C ASP A 108 -13.50 6.41 14.51
N GLN A 109 -13.98 6.83 13.36
CA GLN A 109 -14.38 5.92 12.27
C GLN A 109 -13.29 5.76 11.20
N PHE A 110 -12.07 6.20 11.47
CA PHE A 110 -10.94 6.17 10.55
C PHE A 110 -10.58 4.76 10.12
N VAL A 111 -10.56 4.53 8.81
CA VAL A 111 -10.15 3.28 8.18
C VAL A 111 -8.87 3.52 7.37
N SER A 112 -7.75 2.99 7.86
CA SER A 112 -6.42 3.20 7.30
C SER A 112 -6.02 2.19 6.24
N ALA A 113 -6.45 0.93 6.40
CA ALA A 113 -6.02 -0.18 5.56
C ALA A 113 -7.19 -1.13 5.25
N LEU A 114 -7.23 -1.64 4.04
CA LEU A 114 -8.17 -2.65 3.58
C LEU A 114 -7.43 -3.75 2.84
N THR A 115 -7.85 -5.00 3.07
CA THR A 115 -7.41 -6.15 2.28
C THR A 115 -8.57 -7.13 2.13
N ALA A 116 -8.83 -7.58 0.91
CA ALA A 116 -9.87 -8.57 0.65
C ALA A 116 -9.41 -9.96 1.12
N CYS A 117 -10.33 -10.73 1.71
CA CYS A 117 -10.14 -12.13 2.08
C CYS A 117 -11.42 -12.93 1.74
N GLU A 118 -11.37 -14.23 1.93
CA GLU A 118 -12.51 -15.11 1.58
C GLU A 118 -13.78 -14.73 2.34
N GLU A 119 -13.67 -14.42 3.64
CA GLU A 119 -14.80 -14.11 4.50
C GLU A 119 -15.35 -12.70 4.29
N GLY A 120 -14.54 -11.81 3.70
CA GLY A 120 -14.90 -10.41 3.51
C GLY A 120 -13.72 -9.48 3.35
N LEU A 121 -13.58 -8.55 4.29
CA LEU A 121 -12.50 -7.56 4.30
C LEU A 121 -11.81 -7.52 5.65
N LEU A 122 -10.50 -7.50 5.62
CA LEU A 122 -9.68 -7.06 6.74
C LEU A 122 -9.70 -5.52 6.75
N VAL A 123 -10.06 -4.96 7.90
CA VAL A 123 -10.25 -3.52 8.08
C VAL A 123 -9.34 -3.02 9.20
N GLY A 124 -8.39 -2.19 8.85
CA GLY A 124 -7.47 -1.54 9.78
C GLY A 124 -8.01 -0.18 10.21
N CYS A 125 -8.06 0.02 11.53
CA CYS A 125 -8.52 1.25 12.15
C CYS A 125 -7.47 1.79 13.12
N ASN A 126 -7.68 3.00 13.64
CA ASN A 126 -6.81 3.59 14.68
C ASN A 126 -6.80 2.80 16.00
N ASN A 127 -7.86 2.04 16.27
CA ASN A 127 -8.06 1.28 17.50
C ASN A 127 -7.93 -0.23 17.35
N GLY A 128 -7.38 -0.71 16.23
CA GLY A 128 -7.12 -2.13 15.99
C GLY A 128 -7.54 -2.67 14.65
N ALA A 129 -7.55 -4.00 14.55
CA ALA A 129 -7.83 -4.77 13.35
C ALA A 129 -9.17 -5.49 13.44
N TYR A 130 -9.92 -5.47 12.36
CA TYR A 130 -11.26 -6.05 12.26
C TYR A 130 -11.41 -6.89 11.00
N LEU A 131 -12.33 -7.85 11.05
CA LEU A 131 -12.91 -8.51 9.90
C LEU A 131 -14.30 -7.92 9.66
N PHE A 132 -14.55 -7.38 8.47
CA PHE A 132 -15.90 -7.08 8.01
C PHE A 132 -16.41 -8.25 7.20
N CYS A 133 -17.38 -8.98 7.76
CA CYS A 133 -17.93 -10.19 7.16
C CYS A 133 -18.97 -9.84 6.09
N ASN A 134 -18.71 -10.24 4.84
CA ASN A 134 -19.61 -10.00 3.69
C ASN A 134 -20.98 -10.72 3.80
N ALA A 135 -21.07 -11.79 4.59
CA ALA A 135 -22.31 -12.54 4.75
C ALA A 135 -23.31 -11.87 5.72
N THR A 136 -22.78 -11.12 6.70
CA THR A 136 -23.58 -10.53 7.77
C THR A 136 -23.59 -9.01 7.76
N ASP A 137 -22.75 -8.38 6.95
CA ASP A 137 -22.49 -6.91 6.93
C ASP A 137 -22.08 -6.40 8.32
N ARG A 138 -21.29 -7.18 9.07
CA ARG A 138 -20.87 -6.85 10.45
C ARG A 138 -19.36 -6.89 10.62
N PHE A 139 -18.88 -5.98 11.49
CA PHE A 139 -17.52 -6.00 11.98
C PHE A 139 -17.35 -7.04 13.09
N GLN A 140 -16.22 -7.74 13.05
CA GLN A 140 -15.72 -8.59 14.13
C GLN A 140 -14.29 -8.17 14.45
N LYS A 141 -13.99 -7.93 15.72
CA LYS A 141 -12.63 -7.58 16.15
C LYS A 141 -11.73 -8.83 16.07
N LEU A 142 -10.55 -8.71 15.46
CA LEU A 142 -9.62 -9.85 15.34
C LEU A 142 -9.00 -10.20 16.70
N SER A 143 -8.63 -9.19 17.49
CA SER A 143 -8.08 -9.39 18.85
C SER A 143 -8.12 -8.11 19.65
N ASP A 144 -8.38 -8.22 20.97
CA ASP A 144 -8.30 -7.10 21.91
C ASP A 144 -6.86 -6.67 22.23
N LYS A 145 -5.87 -7.49 21.86
CA LYS A 145 -4.45 -7.16 22.04
C LYS A 145 -3.93 -6.17 21.00
N ILE A 146 -4.62 -6.03 19.85
CA ILE A 146 -4.27 -5.06 18.80
C ILE A 146 -5.03 -3.79 19.08
N THR A 147 -4.35 -2.78 19.61
CA THR A 147 -4.94 -1.50 20.03
C THR A 147 -4.32 -0.30 19.32
N ALA A 148 -3.19 -0.47 18.67
CA ALA A 148 -2.53 0.57 17.89
C ALA A 148 -3.14 0.72 16.49
N PRO A 149 -2.95 1.89 15.85
CA PRO A 149 -3.35 2.09 14.46
C PRO A 149 -2.73 1.04 13.54
N VAL A 150 -3.57 0.43 12.73
CA VAL A 150 -3.15 -0.55 11.73
C VAL A 150 -2.71 0.18 10.47
N LEU A 151 -1.57 -0.19 9.93
CA LEU A 151 -0.98 0.45 8.75
C LEU A 151 -1.20 -0.36 7.47
N ASN A 152 -1.15 -1.70 7.60
CA ASN A 152 -1.20 -2.59 6.44
C ASN A 152 -1.56 -4.01 6.87
N PHE A 153 -2.13 -4.76 5.94
CA PHE A 153 -2.32 -6.21 6.04
C PHE A 153 -1.63 -6.92 4.88
N SER A 154 -1.09 -8.11 5.17
CA SER A 154 -0.63 -9.06 4.14
C SER A 154 -1.11 -10.44 4.50
N LEU A 155 -1.48 -11.23 3.48
CA LEU A 155 -1.95 -12.59 3.63
C LEU A 155 -0.86 -13.55 3.19
N ASP A 156 -0.62 -14.62 3.95
CA ASP A 156 0.26 -15.70 3.53
C ASP A 156 -0.52 -16.96 3.12
N GLY A 157 0.20 -17.94 2.56
CA GLY A 157 -0.38 -19.22 2.14
C GLY A 157 -0.80 -20.12 3.30
N ASP A 158 -0.40 -19.81 4.54
CA ASP A 158 -0.63 -20.62 5.74
C ASP A 158 -1.81 -20.10 6.58
N GLN A 159 -2.73 -19.36 5.96
CA GLN A 159 -3.90 -18.76 6.59
C GLN A 159 -3.59 -17.69 7.64
N ASN A 160 -2.40 -17.11 7.61
CA ASN A 160 -2.08 -16.02 8.51
C ASN A 160 -2.34 -14.67 7.86
N VAL A 161 -2.75 -13.74 8.70
CA VAL A 161 -2.80 -12.30 8.44
C VAL A 161 -1.64 -11.65 9.16
N TRP A 162 -0.77 -11.01 8.41
CA TRP A 162 0.31 -10.18 8.93
C TRP A 162 -0.19 -8.76 9.06
N ILE A 163 -0.13 -8.21 10.26
CA ILE A 163 -0.74 -6.92 10.63
C ILE A 163 0.35 -5.98 11.08
N SER A 164 0.62 -4.98 10.27
CA SER A 164 1.57 -3.92 10.61
C SER A 164 0.88 -2.83 11.42
N THR A 165 1.48 -2.40 12.52
CA THR A 165 0.89 -1.39 13.41
C THR A 165 1.84 -0.23 13.68
N ASN A 166 1.26 0.92 13.98
CA ASN A 166 2.02 2.09 14.41
C ASN A 166 2.25 2.02 15.94
N GLY A 167 3.36 1.41 16.35
CA GLY A 167 3.82 1.42 17.73
C GLY A 167 3.76 0.07 18.46
N GLN A 168 2.99 -0.92 17.99
CA GLN A 168 2.97 -2.26 18.59
C GLN A 168 3.79 -3.30 17.80
N GLY A 169 4.44 -2.90 16.67
CA GLY A 169 5.19 -3.81 15.80
C GLY A 169 4.30 -4.54 14.81
N VAL A 170 4.63 -5.79 14.54
CA VAL A 170 3.90 -6.67 13.61
C VAL A 170 3.21 -7.77 14.40
N PHE A 171 2.00 -8.12 13.99
CA PHE A 171 1.30 -9.29 14.49
C PHE A 171 1.09 -10.30 13.36
N ARG A 172 1.19 -11.58 13.71
CA ARG A 172 0.71 -12.70 12.89
C ARG A 172 -0.55 -13.26 13.54
N TYR A 173 -1.67 -13.18 12.84
CA TYR A 173 -2.96 -13.73 13.28
C TYR A 173 -3.35 -14.88 12.35
N ASN A 174 -3.53 -16.08 12.90
CA ASN A 174 -3.99 -17.22 12.12
C ASN A 174 -5.52 -17.23 12.06
N ARG A 175 -6.09 -17.20 10.84
CA ARG A 175 -7.54 -17.12 10.62
C ARG A 175 -8.28 -18.39 11.03
N THR A 176 -7.60 -19.55 11.03
CA THR A 176 -8.20 -20.84 11.38
C THR A 176 -8.16 -21.11 12.88
N THR A 177 -6.99 -20.92 13.51
CA THR A 177 -6.81 -21.22 14.93
C THR A 177 -7.12 -20.06 15.85
N HIS A 178 -7.24 -18.84 15.28
CA HIS A 178 -7.37 -17.55 16.00
C HIS A 178 -6.19 -17.22 16.91
N GLU A 179 -5.05 -17.90 16.72
CA GLU A 179 -3.84 -17.60 17.45
C GLU A 179 -3.22 -16.29 16.99
N LEU A 180 -2.77 -15.51 17.96
CA LEU A 180 -2.09 -14.23 17.73
C LEU A 180 -0.66 -14.30 18.27
N HIS A 181 0.31 -14.04 17.42
CA HIS A 181 1.70 -13.85 17.77
C HIS A 181 2.13 -12.41 17.52
N GLN A 182 2.85 -11.80 18.44
CA GLN A 182 3.37 -10.44 18.31
C GLN A 182 4.88 -10.44 18.12
N TYR A 183 5.36 -9.73 17.11
CA TYR A 183 6.78 -9.45 16.86
C TYR A 183 7.07 -8.02 17.35
N PRO A 184 7.61 -7.88 18.59
CA PRO A 184 7.89 -6.57 19.15
C PRO A 184 9.14 -5.96 18.49
N MET A 185 9.14 -4.64 18.32
CA MET A 185 10.23 -3.90 17.67
C MET A 185 11.45 -3.65 18.55
N LYS A 186 11.64 -4.43 19.64
CA LYS A 186 12.70 -4.17 20.64
C LYS A 186 14.13 -4.19 20.06
N ASN A 187 14.34 -5.00 19.02
CA ASN A 187 15.64 -5.16 18.36
C ASN A 187 15.67 -4.56 16.96
N ILE A 188 14.62 -3.87 16.56
CA ILE A 188 14.47 -3.26 15.24
C ILE A 188 14.44 -1.75 15.43
N GLN A 189 15.48 -1.07 14.98
CA GLN A 189 15.51 0.37 14.97
C GLN A 189 14.63 0.86 13.81
N GLY A 190 13.60 1.63 14.13
CA GLY A 190 12.69 2.17 13.13
C GLY A 190 11.22 1.91 13.43
N LYS A 191 10.36 2.44 12.57
CA LYS A 191 8.92 2.25 12.64
C LYS A 191 8.47 1.34 11.51
N VAL A 192 7.69 0.31 11.82
CA VAL A 192 7.05 -0.51 10.79
C VAL A 192 6.20 0.38 9.90
N LYS A 193 6.33 0.20 8.61
CA LYS A 193 5.51 0.84 7.59
C LYS A 193 4.52 -0.15 6.98
N SER A 194 5.03 -1.29 6.53
CA SER A 194 4.21 -2.35 5.95
C SER A 194 4.89 -3.70 6.07
N THR A 195 4.10 -4.75 5.96
CA THR A 195 4.55 -6.10 5.64
C THR A 195 4.15 -6.45 4.22
N LEU A 196 4.82 -7.44 3.64
CA LEU A 196 4.55 -8.01 2.33
C LEU A 196 4.82 -9.50 2.38
N VAL A 197 4.00 -10.29 1.70
CA VAL A 197 4.26 -11.72 1.47
C VAL A 197 4.52 -11.93 -0.02
N ASP A 198 5.64 -12.55 -0.37
CA ASP A 198 5.98 -12.83 -1.77
C ASP A 198 5.44 -14.19 -2.26
N ALA A 199 5.62 -14.47 -3.54
CA ALA A 199 5.17 -15.71 -4.17
C ALA A 199 5.79 -16.99 -3.59
N ASN A 200 6.90 -16.88 -2.86
CA ASN A 200 7.55 -17.99 -2.15
C ASN A 200 7.09 -18.11 -0.70
N ASN A 201 6.02 -17.40 -0.33
CA ASN A 201 5.52 -17.32 1.04
C ASN A 201 6.56 -16.78 2.03
N GLN A 202 7.49 -15.94 1.56
CA GLN A 202 8.44 -15.23 2.39
C GLN A 202 7.81 -13.92 2.86
N VAL A 203 7.91 -13.64 4.14
CA VAL A 203 7.40 -12.41 4.74
C VAL A 203 8.49 -11.38 4.82
N TRP A 204 8.20 -10.21 4.28
CA TRP A 204 9.04 -9.03 4.27
C TRP A 204 8.45 -7.95 5.15
N MET A 205 9.28 -7.11 5.73
CA MET A 205 8.86 -5.96 6.51
C MET A 205 9.65 -4.73 6.09
N LEU A 206 8.93 -3.66 5.81
CA LEU A 206 9.49 -2.34 5.52
C LEU A 206 9.42 -1.47 6.77
N CYS A 207 10.54 -0.85 7.10
CA CYS A 207 10.68 0.07 8.22
C CYS A 207 11.16 1.45 7.77
N ASN A 208 10.72 2.49 8.48
CA ASN A 208 11.25 3.85 8.33
C ASN A 208 12.18 4.16 9.50
N HIS A 209 13.25 4.93 9.24
CA HIS A 209 14.15 5.47 10.26
C HIS A 209 14.83 4.40 11.13
N GLY A 210 15.67 3.57 10.54
CA GLY A 210 16.46 2.57 11.24
C GLY A 210 17.77 2.30 10.52
N GLU A 211 18.61 1.45 11.12
CA GLU A 211 19.87 0.99 10.48
C GLU A 211 19.61 0.12 9.26
N ALA A 212 18.47 -0.56 9.23
CA ALA A 212 17.98 -1.29 8.07
C ALA A 212 16.55 -0.86 7.76
N SER A 213 16.25 -0.68 6.47
CA SER A 213 14.88 -0.35 6.02
C SER A 213 14.07 -1.59 5.66
N ILE A 214 14.73 -2.72 5.37
CA ILE A 214 14.09 -3.95 4.91
C ILE A 214 14.51 -5.10 5.81
N TYR A 215 13.52 -5.87 6.23
CA TYR A 215 13.68 -7.08 7.02
C TYR A 215 12.94 -8.22 6.34
N HIS A 216 13.37 -9.44 6.60
CA HIS A 216 12.65 -10.65 6.22
C HIS A 216 12.46 -11.56 7.42
N LEU A 217 11.41 -12.37 7.41
CA LEU A 217 11.17 -13.34 8.47
C LEU A 217 12.09 -14.55 8.26
N ASN A 218 12.96 -14.82 9.21
CA ASN A 218 13.68 -16.09 9.28
C ASN A 218 12.74 -17.16 9.86
N LYS A 219 12.29 -18.08 9.02
CA LYS A 219 11.32 -19.13 9.41
C LYS A 219 11.89 -20.12 10.44
N SER A 220 13.22 -20.26 10.53
CA SER A 220 13.86 -21.18 11.48
C SER A 220 13.91 -20.61 12.90
N THR A 221 14.09 -19.31 13.03
CA THR A 221 14.15 -18.60 14.32
C THR A 221 12.82 -17.96 14.70
N ASP A 222 11.88 -17.87 13.78
CA ASP A 222 10.63 -17.10 13.87
C ASP A 222 10.87 -15.64 14.29
N GLN A 223 11.92 -15.01 13.71
CA GLN A 223 12.32 -13.63 13.99
C GLN A 223 12.50 -12.84 12.69
N PHE A 224 12.21 -11.52 12.72
CA PHE A 224 12.59 -10.64 11.65
C PHE A 224 14.07 -10.30 11.73
N GLU A 225 14.79 -10.53 10.65
CA GLU A 225 16.21 -10.25 10.49
C GLU A 225 16.40 -9.19 9.41
N ALA A 226 17.39 -8.31 9.60
CA ALA A 226 17.70 -7.29 8.60
C ALA A 226 18.12 -7.95 7.29
N PHE A 227 17.51 -7.53 6.19
CA PHE A 227 17.92 -8.00 4.87
C PHE A 227 19.27 -7.34 4.52
N PRO A 228 20.30 -8.12 4.18
CA PRO A 228 21.65 -7.60 3.99
C PRO A 228 21.78 -6.89 2.65
N LEU A 229 21.30 -5.65 2.58
CA LEU A 229 21.49 -4.82 1.39
C LEU A 229 22.97 -4.52 1.21
N LYS A 230 23.51 -4.84 0.02
CA LYS A 230 24.86 -4.48 -0.39
C LYS A 230 24.89 -3.02 -0.86
N GLY A 231 25.88 -2.27 -0.44
CA GLY A 231 26.05 -0.85 -0.80
C GLY A 231 25.66 0.09 0.35
N ASP A 232 25.42 1.34 0.05
CA ASP A 232 25.07 2.38 1.03
C ASP A 232 23.59 2.26 1.42
N ALA A 233 23.29 1.30 2.30
CA ALA A 233 21.93 1.01 2.77
C ALA A 233 21.31 2.15 3.60
N THR A 234 22.11 3.10 4.08
CA THR A 234 21.64 4.25 4.87
C THR A 234 20.80 5.23 4.04
N MET A 235 20.91 5.16 2.72
CA MET A 235 20.16 6.00 1.77
C MET A 235 18.81 5.40 1.36
N PHE A 236 18.44 4.24 1.92
CA PHE A 236 17.26 3.50 1.46
C PHE A 236 16.01 3.85 2.28
N HIS A 237 15.41 4.99 2.00
CA HIS A 237 14.11 5.34 2.59
C HIS A 237 12.97 4.66 1.81
N GLY A 238 12.71 3.39 2.11
CA GLY A 238 11.62 2.64 1.48
C GLY A 238 10.24 3.22 1.81
N MET A 239 9.41 3.40 0.79
CA MET A 239 8.06 3.94 0.91
C MET A 239 6.98 2.91 0.63
N ALA A 240 7.21 2.02 -0.33
CA ALA A 240 6.29 0.97 -0.71
C ALA A 240 7.07 -0.29 -1.12
N MET A 241 6.48 -1.46 -0.90
CA MET A 241 6.97 -2.72 -1.43
C MET A 241 5.90 -3.41 -2.26
N LEU A 242 6.33 -4.16 -3.26
CA LEU A 242 5.49 -4.99 -4.10
C LEU A 242 6.20 -6.31 -4.39
N ALA A 243 5.49 -7.42 -4.26
CA ALA A 243 5.91 -8.71 -4.80
C ALA A 243 5.10 -9.02 -6.06
N THR A 244 5.75 -9.54 -7.06
CA THR A 244 5.12 -9.99 -8.29
C THR A 244 4.95 -11.52 -8.30
N PRO A 245 4.01 -12.08 -9.08
CA PRO A 245 3.77 -13.52 -9.13
C PRO A 245 4.98 -14.36 -9.54
N ASP A 246 5.94 -13.76 -10.28
CA ASP A 246 7.22 -14.38 -10.65
C ASP A 246 8.28 -14.37 -9.54
N GLY A 247 7.91 -13.93 -8.33
CA GLY A 247 8.74 -13.96 -7.12
C GLY A 247 9.71 -12.79 -6.97
N ASN A 248 9.62 -11.77 -7.82
CA ASN A 248 10.42 -10.56 -7.64
C ASN A 248 9.82 -9.64 -6.57
N VAL A 249 10.69 -8.98 -5.81
CA VAL A 249 10.31 -7.97 -4.82
C VAL A 249 10.85 -6.61 -5.24
N TYR A 250 9.98 -5.64 -5.29
CA TYR A 250 10.29 -4.26 -5.67
C TYR A 250 10.09 -3.32 -4.49
N VAL A 251 10.94 -2.30 -4.40
CA VAL A 251 10.87 -1.27 -3.35
C VAL A 251 10.89 0.11 -3.99
N GLY A 252 9.84 0.86 -3.77
CA GLY A 252 9.77 2.28 -4.07
C GLY A 252 10.35 3.09 -2.91
N THR A 253 11.14 4.10 -3.21
CA THR A 253 11.84 4.90 -2.21
C THR A 253 11.38 6.35 -2.22
N TRP A 254 11.74 7.11 -1.16
CA TRP A 254 11.40 8.54 -1.04
C TRP A 254 12.18 9.39 -2.05
N GLU A 255 13.47 9.14 -2.25
CA GLU A 255 14.33 10.03 -3.07
C GLU A 255 15.08 9.31 -4.18
N ASN A 256 15.16 7.97 -4.11
CA ASN A 256 16.08 7.20 -4.95
C ASN A 256 15.39 6.35 -6.03
N GLY A 257 14.08 6.54 -6.22
CA GLY A 257 13.31 5.85 -7.28
C GLY A 257 12.92 4.41 -6.92
N LEU A 258 12.95 3.51 -7.91
CA LEU A 258 12.48 2.13 -7.81
C LEU A 258 13.66 1.16 -7.86
N TYR A 259 13.63 0.20 -6.93
CA TYR A 259 14.61 -0.89 -6.86
C TYR A 259 13.95 -2.26 -6.95
N LYS A 260 14.65 -3.20 -7.55
CA LYS A 260 14.38 -4.63 -7.46
C LYS A 260 15.36 -5.25 -6.47
N LEU A 261 14.85 -6.05 -5.54
CA LEU A 261 15.69 -6.80 -4.61
C LEU A 261 16.08 -8.14 -5.22
N ASN A 262 17.36 -8.50 -5.11
CA ASN A 262 17.87 -9.78 -5.53
C ASN A 262 18.15 -10.68 -4.32
N ALA A 263 18.03 -11.99 -4.50
CA ALA A 263 18.23 -12.98 -3.42
C ALA A 263 19.63 -12.93 -2.78
N ASP A 264 20.64 -12.41 -3.50
CA ASP A 264 22.02 -12.27 -3.01
C ASP A 264 22.24 -11.03 -2.13
N GLY A 265 21.18 -10.25 -1.87
CA GLY A 265 21.23 -9.01 -1.11
C GLY A 265 21.61 -7.77 -1.93
N SER A 266 21.81 -7.90 -3.24
CA SER A 266 21.96 -6.73 -4.11
C SER A 266 20.60 -6.11 -4.42
N ALA A 267 20.60 -4.79 -4.66
CA ALA A 267 19.43 -4.07 -5.14
C ALA A 267 19.75 -3.43 -6.48
N GLU A 268 18.96 -3.74 -7.50
CA GLU A 268 19.08 -3.17 -8.84
C GLU A 268 18.17 -1.94 -8.95
N GLN A 269 18.74 -0.78 -9.22
CA GLN A 269 17.98 0.44 -9.45
C GLN A 269 17.38 0.43 -10.87
N LEU A 270 16.06 0.33 -10.96
CA LEU A 270 15.32 0.33 -12.23
C LEU A 270 14.97 1.75 -12.70
N ILE A 271 14.67 2.64 -11.77
CA ILE A 271 14.34 4.04 -12.05
C ILE A 271 15.18 4.88 -11.11
N SER A 272 16.06 5.73 -11.67
CA SER A 272 16.86 6.66 -10.88
C SER A 272 16.08 7.96 -10.63
N GLY A 273 16.21 8.54 -9.42
CA GLY A 273 15.60 9.83 -9.07
C GLY A 273 16.13 11.06 -9.85
N THR A 274 17.07 10.86 -10.78
CA THR A 274 17.66 11.92 -11.61
C THR A 274 16.79 12.33 -12.80
N LEU A 275 15.64 11.69 -13.04
CA LEU A 275 14.67 12.21 -14.00
C LEU A 275 14.04 13.49 -13.46
N SER A 276 14.73 14.60 -13.73
CA SER A 276 14.30 16.00 -13.61
C SER A 276 13.15 16.30 -12.66
N ASN A 277 13.44 16.78 -11.48
CA ASN A 277 12.64 17.61 -10.56
C ASN A 277 11.18 17.22 -10.24
N ALA A 278 10.62 16.14 -10.75
CA ALA A 278 9.19 15.86 -10.63
C ALA A 278 8.80 14.51 -10.01
N VAL A 279 9.68 13.52 -9.90
CA VAL A 279 9.32 12.17 -9.39
C VAL A 279 10.37 11.65 -8.43
N HIS A 280 10.38 12.19 -7.21
CA HIS A 280 11.28 11.72 -6.17
C HIS A 280 10.65 10.69 -5.23
N HIS A 281 9.30 10.56 -5.22
CA HIS A 281 8.61 9.80 -4.18
C HIS A 281 7.70 8.73 -4.79
N ILE A 282 7.99 7.46 -4.53
CA ILE A 282 7.11 6.35 -4.91
C ILE A 282 6.35 5.89 -3.67
N HIS A 283 5.09 6.32 -3.55
CA HIS A 283 4.25 6.04 -2.40
C HIS A 283 3.51 4.71 -2.48
N GLN A 284 3.26 4.21 -3.69
CA GLN A 284 2.52 2.98 -3.91
C GLN A 284 3.00 2.27 -5.17
N LEU A 285 3.01 0.95 -5.10
CA LEU A 285 3.29 0.04 -6.20
C LEU A 285 2.08 -0.86 -6.41
N TYR A 286 1.79 -1.18 -7.66
CA TYR A 286 0.69 -2.06 -8.03
C TYR A 286 1.12 -2.96 -9.21
N CYS A 287 0.69 -4.22 -9.19
CA CYS A 287 0.87 -5.18 -10.28
C CYS A 287 -0.50 -5.63 -10.79
N ASN A 288 -0.71 -5.60 -12.09
CA ASN A 288 -1.85 -6.26 -12.72
C ASN A 288 -1.45 -7.69 -13.11
N ASP A 289 -2.34 -8.63 -12.85
CA ASP A 289 -2.21 -10.03 -13.27
C ASP A 289 -2.30 -10.18 -14.80
#